data_1829cd8a33a1146a9e7c14f888211927
#
_entry.id   1829cd8a33a1146a9e7c14f888211927
#
_cell.length_a   1.000
_cell.length_b   1.000
_cell.length_c   1.000
_cell.angle_alpha   90.00
_cell.angle_beta   90.00
_cell.angle_gamma   90.00
#
_symmetry.space_group_name_H-M   'P 1'
#
loop_
_entity.id
_entity.type
_entity.pdbx_description
1 polymer ?
#
loop_
_entity_poly.entity_id
_entity_poly.type
_entity_poly.pdbx_seq_one_letter_code
_entity_poly.pdbx_strand_id
1 'polypeptide(L)'
;AEIKDVSIQDISRLMVGRDVMLDIEKDKAKPKKTVLKVRDLVHTNVFGVNAIDHISFDVRAGEILGVAGVEGNGQSELSETICGLMPLQHGTVEIDGKSIAHKSIHAMGVGMVHEDRMIYGVSNPQPIEENLISDRYATEPYSKRGVMNYKYIREWSKERIKEFKVKCDGPE
;
A
#
# COMPACT_ATOMS: atom_id res chain seq x y z
N ALA A 1 1.55 34.97 16.96
CA ALA A 1 2.30 35.63 15.88
C ALA A 1 1.31 36.20 14.86
N GLU A 2 1.55 37.36 14.32
CA GLU A 2 0.74 37.90 13.23
C GLU A 2 1.18 37.22 11.93
N ILE A 3 0.24 37.00 10.99
CA ILE A 3 0.50 36.27 9.73
C ILE A 3 1.68 36.87 8.94
N LYS A 4 1.88 38.19 9.00
CA LYS A 4 2.96 38.89 8.30
C LYS A 4 4.37 38.56 8.82
N ASP A 5 4.46 37.98 10.04
CA ASP A 5 5.71 37.66 10.70
C ASP A 5 6.06 36.18 10.67
N VAL A 6 5.29 35.35 9.89
CA VAL A 6 5.40 33.90 9.90
C VAL A 6 5.65 33.39 8.48
N SER A 7 6.72 32.65 8.29
CA SER A 7 7.02 32.00 7.02
C SER A 7 6.14 30.75 6.80
N ILE A 8 6.06 30.26 5.55
CA ILE A 8 5.36 29.01 5.22
C ILE A 8 5.97 27.83 6.00
N GLN A 9 7.29 27.85 6.21
CA GLN A 9 7.99 26.84 7.01
C GLN A 9 7.58 26.89 8.48
N ASP A 10 7.43 28.10 9.06
CA ASP A 10 6.97 28.26 10.44
C ASP A 10 5.53 27.76 10.62
N ILE A 11 4.65 28.05 9.65
CA ILE A 11 3.28 27.55 9.65
C ILE A 11 3.28 26.02 9.59
N SER A 12 4.06 25.43 8.69
CA SER A 12 4.17 23.98 8.55
C SER A 12 4.69 23.34 9.84
N ARG A 13 5.69 23.95 10.48
CA ARG A 13 6.23 23.50 11.75
C ARG A 13 5.21 23.58 12.89
N LEU A 14 4.44 24.65 12.95
CA LEU A 14 3.37 24.82 13.96
C LEU A 14 2.24 23.79 13.77
N MET A 15 1.90 23.44 12.53
CA MET A 15 0.87 22.44 12.22
C MET A 15 1.32 21.02 12.52
N VAL A 16 2.56 20.67 12.20
CA VAL A 16 3.06 19.28 12.26
C VAL A 16 3.86 19.01 13.53
N GLY A 17 4.27 20.05 14.27
CA GLY A 17 5.10 19.95 15.49
C GLY A 17 6.58 19.62 15.22
N ARG A 18 7.01 19.61 13.97
CA ARG A 18 8.41 19.37 13.55
C ARG A 18 8.71 20.12 12.25
N ASP A 19 9.99 20.29 11.95
CA ASP A 19 10.39 20.86 10.67
C ASP A 19 9.99 19.93 9.52
N VAL A 20 9.31 20.51 8.53
CA VAL A 20 8.87 19.80 7.31
C VAL A 20 9.71 20.30 6.14
N MET A 21 10.40 19.41 5.47
CA MET A 21 11.07 19.72 4.22
C MET A 21 9.99 19.85 3.12
N LEU A 22 9.71 21.06 2.69
CA LEU A 22 8.72 21.33 1.62
C LEU A 22 9.31 21.03 0.24
N ASP A 23 10.62 21.22 0.08
CA ASP A 23 11.34 20.89 -1.15
C ASP A 23 12.13 19.59 -0.93
N ILE A 24 11.75 18.55 -1.67
CA ILE A 24 12.44 17.26 -1.65
C ILE A 24 13.32 17.18 -2.90
N GLU A 25 14.62 17.31 -2.73
CA GLU A 25 15.57 16.99 -3.80
C GLU A 25 15.57 15.48 -4.02
N LYS A 26 15.16 15.07 -5.20
CA LYS A 26 15.20 13.67 -5.65
C LYS A 26 16.18 13.50 -6.77
N ASP A 27 16.99 12.47 -6.66
CA ASP A 27 17.74 11.98 -7.81
C ASP A 27 16.79 11.61 -8.97
N LYS A 28 17.23 11.84 -10.19
CA LYS A 28 16.47 11.43 -11.38
C LYS A 28 16.24 9.93 -11.34
N ALA A 29 14.98 9.53 -11.46
CA ALA A 29 14.61 8.11 -11.55
C ALA A 29 15.39 7.44 -12.69
N LYS A 30 15.90 6.24 -12.41
CA LYS A 30 16.55 5.36 -13.40
C LYS A 30 15.72 4.10 -13.56
N PRO A 31 14.60 4.16 -14.33
CA PRO A 31 13.72 3.02 -14.51
C PRO A 31 14.47 1.84 -15.10
N LYS A 32 14.22 0.64 -14.55
CA LYS A 32 14.86 -0.61 -14.99
C LYS A 32 13.86 -1.47 -15.77
N LYS A 33 13.85 -2.78 -15.51
CA LYS A 33 12.89 -3.73 -16.12
C LYS A 33 11.46 -3.43 -15.69
N THR A 34 10.49 -3.78 -16.53
CA THR A 34 9.06 -3.78 -16.17
C THR A 34 8.81 -4.77 -15.04
N VAL A 35 8.16 -4.32 -13.96
CA VAL A 35 7.79 -5.14 -12.80
C VAL A 35 6.28 -5.37 -12.71
N LEU A 36 5.47 -4.43 -13.17
CA LEU A 36 4.02 -4.60 -13.30
C LEU A 36 3.64 -4.38 -14.77
N LYS A 37 2.82 -5.28 -15.29
CA LYS A 37 2.30 -5.23 -16.65
C LYS A 37 0.79 -5.45 -16.62
N VAL A 38 0.04 -4.45 -17.05
CA VAL A 38 -1.41 -4.49 -17.16
C VAL A 38 -1.78 -4.41 -18.65
N ARG A 39 -2.65 -5.30 -19.11
CA ARG A 39 -3.08 -5.36 -20.51
C ARG A 39 -4.58 -5.54 -20.60
N ASP A 40 -5.21 -4.63 -21.32
CA ASP A 40 -6.61 -4.69 -21.73
C ASP A 40 -7.56 -4.96 -20.56
N LEU A 41 -7.31 -4.29 -19.43
CA LEU A 41 -8.05 -4.52 -18.20
C LEU A 41 -9.45 -3.91 -18.32
N VAL A 42 -10.48 -4.70 -18.06
CA VAL A 42 -11.87 -4.25 -18.00
C VAL A 42 -12.50 -4.76 -16.71
N HIS A 43 -13.20 -3.90 -16.01
CA HIS A 43 -14.02 -4.25 -14.86
C HIS A 43 -15.38 -3.56 -14.97
N THR A 44 -16.43 -4.36 -15.03
CA THR A 44 -17.82 -3.88 -15.06
C THR A 44 -18.40 -4.00 -13.65
N ASN A 45 -18.95 -2.91 -13.16
CA ASN A 45 -19.58 -2.86 -11.85
C ASN A 45 -20.97 -3.54 -11.85
N VAL A 46 -21.60 -3.61 -10.67
CA VAL A 46 -22.92 -4.25 -10.47
C VAL A 46 -24.07 -3.58 -11.25
N PHE A 47 -23.86 -2.36 -11.74
CA PHE A 47 -24.82 -1.61 -12.54
C PHE A 47 -24.61 -1.80 -14.05
N GLY A 48 -23.67 -2.65 -14.46
CA GLY A 48 -23.36 -2.90 -15.88
C GLY A 48 -22.54 -1.81 -16.54
N VAL A 49 -21.90 -0.92 -15.76
CA VAL A 49 -21.03 0.16 -16.26
C VAL A 49 -19.57 -0.25 -16.08
N ASN A 50 -18.76 -0.04 -17.12
CA ASN A 50 -17.32 -0.26 -17.03
C ASN A 50 -16.68 0.80 -16.13
N ALA A 51 -16.28 0.40 -14.92
CA ALA A 51 -15.50 1.23 -14.02
C ALA A 51 -14.02 1.27 -14.49
N ILE A 52 -13.55 0.19 -15.12
CA ILE A 52 -12.28 0.13 -15.83
C ILE A 52 -12.59 -0.26 -17.26
N ASP A 53 -12.08 0.48 -18.23
CA ASP A 53 -12.41 0.30 -19.64
C ASP A 53 -11.13 0.25 -20.49
N HIS A 54 -10.72 -0.98 -20.86
CA HIS A 54 -9.58 -1.28 -21.74
C HIS A 54 -8.25 -0.63 -21.32
N ILE A 55 -7.94 -0.63 -20.02
CA ILE A 55 -6.73 0.00 -19.49
C ILE A 55 -5.49 -0.88 -19.68
N SER A 56 -4.43 -0.26 -20.21
CA SER A 56 -3.13 -0.91 -20.38
C SER A 56 -2.00 0.02 -19.98
N PHE A 57 -1.05 -0.47 -19.18
CA PHE A 57 0.16 0.27 -18.81
C PHE A 57 1.23 -0.67 -18.23
N ASP A 58 2.44 -0.13 -18.11
CA ASP A 58 3.58 -0.79 -17.48
C ASP A 58 4.12 0.07 -16.34
N VAL A 59 4.63 -0.57 -15.28
CA VAL A 59 5.43 0.08 -14.25
C VAL A 59 6.79 -0.61 -14.18
N ARG A 60 7.86 0.18 -14.16
CA ARG A 60 9.24 -0.30 -14.14
C ARG A 60 9.81 -0.27 -12.72
N ALA A 61 10.79 -1.09 -12.45
CA ALA A 61 11.52 -1.04 -11.19
C ALA A 61 12.16 0.34 -11.00
N GLY A 62 11.91 0.96 -9.83
CA GLY A 62 12.38 2.32 -9.50
C GLY A 62 11.53 3.44 -10.10
N GLU A 63 10.38 3.12 -10.69
CA GLU A 63 9.42 4.09 -11.22
C GLU A 63 8.26 4.30 -10.24
N ILE A 64 7.75 5.52 -10.20
CA ILE A 64 6.48 5.87 -9.54
C ILE A 64 5.51 6.29 -10.65
N LEU A 65 4.49 5.48 -10.88
CA LEU A 65 3.41 5.80 -11.80
C LEU A 65 2.28 6.51 -11.03
N GLY A 66 1.98 7.75 -11.40
CA GLY A 66 0.84 8.48 -10.86
C GLY A 66 -0.43 8.19 -11.67
N VAL A 67 -1.52 7.85 -10.98
CA VAL A 67 -2.85 7.76 -11.57
C VAL A 67 -3.70 8.89 -11.01
N ALA A 68 -4.21 9.75 -11.87
CA ALA A 68 -5.05 10.87 -11.48
C ALA A 68 -6.45 10.74 -12.08
N GLY A 69 -7.45 11.19 -11.35
CA GLY A 69 -8.84 11.20 -11.80
C GLY A 69 -9.76 11.81 -10.74
N VAL A 70 -11.00 12.07 -11.13
CA VAL A 70 -12.05 12.47 -10.19
C VAL A 70 -12.54 11.22 -9.46
N GLU A 71 -12.90 11.36 -8.18
CA GLU A 71 -13.43 10.29 -7.36
C GLU A 71 -14.60 9.56 -8.07
N GLY A 72 -14.61 8.25 -8.01
CA GLY A 72 -15.63 7.41 -8.67
C GLY A 72 -15.32 7.05 -10.13
N ASN A 73 -14.15 7.40 -10.68
CA ASN A 73 -13.77 7.09 -12.07
C ASN A 73 -12.93 5.82 -12.20
N GLY A 74 -13.02 4.88 -11.25
CA GLY A 74 -12.42 3.55 -11.38
C GLY A 74 -11.03 3.40 -10.78
N GLN A 75 -10.47 4.41 -10.09
CA GLN A 75 -9.13 4.33 -9.48
C GLN A 75 -9.06 3.26 -8.39
N SER A 76 -10.09 3.19 -7.54
CA SER A 76 -10.17 2.18 -6.47
C SER A 76 -10.32 0.79 -7.08
N GLU A 77 -11.22 0.61 -8.04
CA GLU A 77 -11.40 -0.65 -8.76
C GLU A 77 -10.14 -1.11 -9.48
N LEU A 78 -9.38 -0.15 -10.07
CA LEU A 78 -8.11 -0.44 -10.72
C LEU A 78 -7.09 -1.00 -9.72
N SER A 79 -6.92 -0.34 -8.59
CA SER A 79 -5.97 -0.76 -7.55
C SER A 79 -6.37 -2.10 -6.93
N GLU A 80 -7.64 -2.30 -6.63
CA GLU A 80 -8.18 -3.53 -6.06
C GLU A 80 -8.09 -4.71 -7.03
N THR A 81 -8.35 -4.48 -8.32
CA THR A 81 -8.19 -5.53 -9.36
C THR A 81 -6.72 -5.93 -9.52
N ILE A 82 -5.79 -4.96 -9.56
CA ILE A 82 -4.35 -5.24 -9.63
C ILE A 82 -3.89 -5.99 -8.38
N CYS A 83 -4.43 -5.65 -7.23
CA CYS A 83 -4.11 -6.30 -5.96
C CYS A 83 -4.86 -7.63 -5.73
N GLY A 84 -5.70 -8.07 -6.68
CA GLY A 84 -6.42 -9.33 -6.58
C GLY A 84 -7.54 -9.34 -5.54
N LEU A 85 -7.97 -8.18 -5.06
CA LEU A 85 -9.11 -8.01 -4.15
C LEU A 85 -10.44 -8.01 -4.90
N MET A 86 -10.41 -7.59 -6.17
CA MET A 86 -11.52 -7.74 -7.10
C MET A 86 -11.19 -8.79 -8.17
N PRO A 87 -12.19 -9.54 -8.67
CA PRO A 87 -11.97 -10.54 -9.70
C PRO A 87 -11.53 -9.90 -11.01
N LEU A 88 -10.53 -10.49 -11.65
CA LEU A 88 -10.10 -10.14 -12.99
C LEU A 88 -11.16 -10.62 -13.99
N GLN A 89 -11.98 -9.70 -14.54
CA GLN A 89 -13.05 -10.04 -15.47
C GLN A 89 -12.52 -10.17 -16.91
N HIS A 90 -11.66 -9.24 -17.33
CA HIS A 90 -11.02 -9.25 -18.64
C HIS A 90 -9.61 -8.67 -18.58
N GLY A 91 -8.75 -9.08 -19.49
CA GLY A 91 -7.37 -8.64 -19.57
C GLY A 91 -6.39 -9.47 -18.76
N THR A 92 -5.18 -8.97 -18.59
CA THR A 92 -4.12 -9.64 -17.81
C THR A 92 -3.36 -8.67 -16.92
N VAL A 93 -2.98 -9.15 -15.75
CA VAL A 93 -2.07 -8.47 -14.83
C VAL A 93 -0.91 -9.42 -14.50
N GLU A 94 0.31 -8.95 -14.72
CA GLU A 94 1.53 -9.70 -14.43
C GLU A 94 2.45 -8.89 -13.50
N ILE A 95 3.02 -9.57 -12.51
CA ILE A 95 4.03 -9.03 -11.59
C ILE A 95 5.30 -9.85 -11.76
N ASP A 96 6.42 -9.18 -12.12
CA ASP A 96 7.69 -9.83 -12.46
C ASP A 96 7.52 -11.00 -13.46
N GLY A 97 6.66 -10.82 -14.47
CA GLY A 97 6.37 -11.81 -15.52
C GLY A 97 5.50 -12.99 -15.06
N LYS A 98 4.90 -12.92 -13.89
CA LYS A 98 3.98 -13.95 -13.37
C LYS A 98 2.58 -13.39 -13.28
N SER A 99 1.59 -14.09 -13.83
CA SER A 99 0.19 -13.71 -13.71
C SER A 99 -0.27 -13.73 -12.25
N ILE A 100 -1.09 -12.73 -11.87
CA ILE A 100 -1.73 -12.65 -10.55
C ILE A 100 -2.94 -13.60 -10.44
N ALA A 101 -3.44 -14.17 -11.55
CA ALA A 101 -4.60 -15.06 -11.53
C ALA A 101 -4.42 -16.14 -10.46
N HIS A 102 -5.34 -16.15 -9.50
CA HIS A 102 -5.41 -17.13 -8.40
C HIS A 102 -4.22 -17.15 -7.42
N LYS A 103 -3.43 -16.08 -7.33
CA LYS A 103 -2.30 -15.98 -6.39
C LYS A 103 -2.50 -14.84 -5.41
N SER A 104 -2.06 -15.05 -4.19
CA SER A 104 -1.92 -13.94 -3.23
C SER A 104 -0.81 -13.01 -3.71
N ILE A 105 -1.13 -11.73 -3.91
CA ILE A 105 -0.16 -10.70 -4.31
C ILE A 105 0.93 -10.48 -3.26
N HIS A 106 0.62 -10.71 -1.99
CA HIS A 106 1.61 -10.63 -0.91
C HIS A 106 2.75 -11.64 -1.10
N ALA A 107 2.42 -12.85 -1.57
CA ALA A 107 3.43 -13.86 -1.93
C ALA A 107 4.29 -13.45 -3.16
N MET A 108 3.83 -12.43 -3.91
CA MET A 108 4.57 -11.85 -5.04
C MET A 108 5.35 -10.58 -4.65
N GLY A 109 5.38 -10.23 -3.36
CA GLY A 109 6.09 -9.05 -2.85
C GLY A 109 5.39 -7.72 -3.09
N VAL A 110 4.07 -7.73 -3.27
CA VAL A 110 3.26 -6.52 -3.44
C VAL A 110 2.59 -6.16 -2.13
N GLY A 111 2.75 -4.90 -1.71
CA GLY A 111 2.00 -4.30 -0.61
C GLY A 111 0.96 -3.33 -1.13
N MET A 112 -0.16 -3.20 -0.42
CA MET A 112 -1.21 -2.25 -0.72
C MET A 112 -1.47 -1.35 0.50
N VAL A 113 -1.66 -0.07 0.24
CA VAL A 113 -2.18 0.89 1.22
C VAL A 113 -3.54 1.36 0.72
N HIS A 114 -4.59 0.94 1.40
CA HIS A 114 -5.96 1.29 1.04
C HIS A 114 -6.26 2.77 1.32
N GLU A 115 -7.19 3.32 0.55
CA GLU A 115 -7.71 4.68 0.76
C GLU A 115 -8.38 4.77 2.14
N ASP A 116 -9.33 3.90 2.43
CA ASP A 116 -9.89 3.75 3.78
C ASP A 116 -9.05 2.75 4.60
N ARG A 117 -8.07 3.28 5.32
CA ARG A 117 -7.16 2.50 6.14
C ARG A 117 -7.83 1.89 7.36
N MET A 118 -8.93 2.48 7.84
CA MET A 118 -9.62 2.01 9.05
C MET A 118 -10.51 0.81 8.77
N ILE A 119 -11.06 0.72 7.56
CA ILE A 119 -11.91 -0.42 7.15
C ILE A 119 -11.05 -1.56 6.59
N TYR A 120 -10.09 -1.25 5.71
CA TYR A 120 -9.37 -2.26 4.94
C TYR A 120 -7.91 -2.42 5.35
N GLY A 121 -7.33 -1.45 6.06
CA GLY A 121 -5.91 -1.43 6.37
C GLY A 121 -5.53 -1.99 7.73
N VAL A 122 -6.45 -2.01 8.69
CA VAL A 122 -6.22 -2.50 10.05
C VAL A 122 -7.44 -3.23 10.61
N SER A 123 -7.20 -4.19 11.48
CA SER A 123 -8.22 -4.82 12.32
C SER A 123 -8.23 -4.14 13.68
N ASN A 124 -9.14 -3.17 13.88
CA ASN A 124 -9.21 -2.37 15.11
C ASN A 124 -9.33 -3.18 16.42
N PRO A 125 -10.04 -4.33 16.45
CA PRO A 125 -10.12 -5.14 17.67
C PRO A 125 -8.84 -5.89 18.00
N GLN A 126 -7.90 -6.00 17.05
CA GLN A 126 -6.68 -6.77 17.23
C GLN A 126 -5.52 -5.93 17.74
N PRO A 127 -4.59 -6.50 18.53
CA PRO A 127 -3.37 -5.84 18.94
C PRO A 127 -2.52 -5.37 17.76
N ILE A 128 -1.63 -4.42 18.02
CA ILE A 128 -0.71 -3.90 16.99
C ILE A 128 0.19 -5.02 16.46
N GLU A 129 0.66 -5.92 17.32
CA GLU A 129 1.53 -7.03 16.91
C GLU A 129 0.85 -7.98 15.93
N GLU A 130 -0.46 -8.19 16.02
CA GLU A 130 -1.22 -9.02 15.07
C GLU A 130 -1.48 -8.28 13.75
N ASN A 131 -1.78 -6.99 13.83
CA ASN A 131 -1.92 -6.15 12.63
C ASN A 131 -0.61 -6.09 11.84
N LEU A 132 0.53 -5.95 12.50
CA LEU A 132 1.85 -5.87 11.88
C LEU A 132 2.27 -7.15 11.13
N ILE A 133 1.74 -8.30 11.50
CA ILE A 133 2.07 -9.59 10.88
C ILE A 133 0.98 -10.12 9.96
N SER A 134 -0.10 -9.37 9.73
CA SER A 134 -1.28 -9.83 8.97
C SER A 134 -0.96 -10.41 7.60
N ASP A 135 0.09 -9.92 6.92
CA ASP A 135 0.54 -10.36 5.61
C ASP A 135 1.57 -11.51 5.65
N ARG A 136 2.09 -11.87 6.84
CA ARG A 136 3.22 -12.81 6.99
C ARG A 136 3.07 -13.83 8.11
N TYR A 137 1.94 -13.84 8.81
CA TYR A 137 1.70 -14.72 9.95
C TYR A 137 1.90 -16.22 9.64
N ALA A 138 1.68 -16.65 8.40
CA ALA A 138 1.82 -18.04 7.98
C ALA A 138 3.25 -18.47 7.64
N THR A 139 4.23 -17.58 7.74
CA THR A 139 5.63 -17.84 7.35
C THR A 139 6.57 -17.88 8.56
N GLU A 140 7.69 -18.61 8.43
CA GLU A 140 8.77 -18.53 9.42
C GLU A 140 9.45 -17.14 9.33
N PRO A 141 9.85 -16.55 10.45
CA PRO A 141 9.86 -17.07 11.82
C PRO A 141 8.60 -16.75 12.64
N TYR A 142 7.54 -16.16 12.03
CA TYR A 142 6.32 -15.75 12.74
C TYR A 142 5.48 -16.95 13.17
N SER A 143 5.43 -17.99 12.36
CA SER A 143 4.81 -19.27 12.74
C SER A 143 5.57 -20.46 12.16
N LYS A 144 5.37 -21.62 12.80
CA LYS A 144 5.92 -22.88 12.33
C LYS A 144 4.88 -23.99 12.52
N ARG A 145 4.53 -24.68 11.43
CA ARG A 145 3.50 -25.76 11.41
C ARG A 145 2.17 -25.34 12.04
N GLY A 146 1.76 -24.10 11.78
CA GLY A 146 0.48 -23.55 12.31
C GLY A 146 0.54 -23.03 13.76
N VAL A 147 1.69 -23.09 14.41
CA VAL A 147 1.87 -22.56 15.78
C VAL A 147 2.58 -21.20 15.70
N MET A 148 1.94 -20.17 16.26
CA MET A 148 2.46 -18.81 16.28
C MET A 148 3.61 -18.66 17.27
N ASN A 149 4.65 -17.95 16.87
CA ASN A 149 5.80 -17.63 17.72
C ASN A 149 5.62 -16.22 18.32
N TYR A 150 4.72 -16.08 19.28
CA TYR A 150 4.41 -14.79 19.89
C TYR A 150 5.62 -14.10 20.54
N LYS A 151 6.59 -14.86 21.06
CA LYS A 151 7.82 -14.27 21.58
C LYS A 151 8.58 -13.51 20.50
N TYR A 152 8.77 -14.12 19.34
CA TYR A 152 9.43 -13.47 18.21
C TYR A 152 8.60 -12.31 17.67
N ILE A 153 7.30 -12.50 17.48
CA ILE A 153 6.36 -11.50 16.97
C ILE A 153 6.43 -10.24 17.82
N ARG A 154 6.38 -10.38 19.14
CA ARG A 154 6.40 -9.26 20.08
C ARG A 154 7.70 -8.46 20.02
N GLU A 155 8.85 -9.11 20.00
CA GLU A 155 10.14 -8.42 19.90
C GLU A 155 10.28 -7.74 18.53
N TRP A 156 9.92 -8.41 17.45
CA TRP A 156 9.93 -7.84 16.12
C TRP A 156 8.97 -6.62 16.01
N SER A 157 7.80 -6.69 16.61
CA SER A 157 6.84 -5.59 16.62
C SER A 157 7.34 -4.37 17.39
N LYS A 158 8.03 -4.56 18.52
CA LYS A 158 8.69 -3.46 19.24
C LYS A 158 9.70 -2.73 18.39
N GLU A 159 10.49 -3.46 17.61
CA GLU A 159 11.45 -2.86 16.67
C GLU A 159 10.74 -2.03 15.59
N ARG A 160 9.66 -2.55 15.01
CA ARG A 160 8.87 -1.82 13.98
C ARG A 160 8.20 -0.59 14.56
N ILE A 161 7.57 -0.69 15.73
CA ILE A 161 6.97 0.44 16.44
C ILE A 161 8.01 1.56 16.62
N LYS A 162 9.22 1.21 17.06
CA LYS A 162 10.32 2.17 17.24
C LYS A 162 10.80 2.77 15.91
N GLU A 163 11.00 1.93 14.89
CA GLU A 163 11.46 2.36 13.57
C GLU A 163 10.50 3.34 12.90
N PHE A 164 9.21 3.00 12.92
CA PHE A 164 8.16 3.82 12.31
C PHE A 164 7.59 4.88 13.25
N LYS A 165 8.12 4.97 14.48
CA LYS A 165 7.67 5.95 15.50
C LYS A 165 6.15 5.87 15.74
N VAL A 166 5.61 4.68 15.81
CA VAL A 166 4.18 4.46 16.06
C VAL A 166 3.86 4.91 17.49
N LYS A 167 2.87 5.78 17.63
CA LYS A 167 2.45 6.29 18.94
C LYS A 167 1.47 5.30 19.56
N CYS A 168 1.93 4.53 20.54
CA CYS A 168 1.15 3.52 21.28
C CYS A 168 1.80 3.22 22.62
N ASP A 169 1.08 2.53 23.50
CA ASP A 169 1.56 2.09 24.83
C ASP A 169 2.36 0.77 24.77
N GLY A 170 2.24 0.02 23.68
CA GLY A 170 2.93 -1.24 23.45
C GLY A 170 2.39 -1.99 22.25
N PRO A 171 2.97 -3.16 21.91
CA PRO A 171 2.53 -3.98 20.78
C PRO A 171 1.25 -4.78 21.05
N GLU A 172 0.92 -5.02 22.35
CA GLU A 172 -0.19 -5.84 22.83
C GLU A 172 -1.52 -5.12 22.78
#